data_525dc7b7f55424c4bf017bde3c2a305c
#
_entry.id   525dc7b7f55424c4bf017bde3c2a305c
#
_cell.length_a   1.000
_cell.length_b   1.000
_cell.length_c   1.000
_cell.angle_alpha   90.00
_cell.angle_beta   90.00
_cell.angle_gamma   90.00
#
_symmetry.space_group_name_H-M   'P 1'
#
loop_
_entity.id
_entity.type
_entity.pdbx_description
1 polymer ?
#
loop_
_entity_poly.entity_id
_entity_poly.type
_entity_poly.pdbx_seq_one_letter_code
_entity_poly.pdbx_strand_id
1 'polypeptide(L)'
;MTYTWLTVDCDDIRHIPKHHGHPTRTKSPVQSNNLSADFIQGMQGFETWLSSHNKPVTLFVIADSLQSQEFCDWLIDLLKNFADRLTIGCHGLDHKSWSAWPENSDLF
;
A
#
# COMPACT_ATOMS: atom_id res chain seq x y z
N MET A 1 -16.93 21.81 14.60
CA MET A 1 -17.01 20.41 14.13
C MET A 1 -15.63 19.94 13.76
N THR A 2 -15.23 18.80 14.24
CA THR A 2 -13.91 18.21 13.95
C THR A 2 -14.06 17.15 12.87
N TYR A 3 -13.21 17.23 11.85
CA TYR A 3 -13.17 16.25 10.79
C TYR A 3 -11.93 15.37 10.93
N THR A 4 -12.08 14.09 10.69
CA THR A 4 -10.97 13.16 10.67
C THR A 4 -10.88 12.52 9.30
N TRP A 5 -9.69 12.54 8.72
CA TRP A 5 -9.40 11.88 7.45
C TRP A 5 -8.52 10.66 7.72
N LEU A 6 -9.09 9.49 7.53
CA LEU A 6 -8.34 8.24 7.70
C LEU A 6 -7.73 7.83 6.36
N THR A 7 -6.43 7.60 6.38
CA THR A 7 -5.69 7.09 5.23
C THR A 7 -4.94 5.83 5.61
N VAL A 8 -4.79 4.93 4.67
CA VAL A 8 -4.03 3.70 4.84
C VAL A 8 -3.08 3.56 3.66
N ASP A 9 -1.79 3.41 3.94
CA ASP A 9 -0.79 3.11 2.94
C ASP A 9 -0.75 1.59 2.72
N CYS A 10 -0.85 1.20 1.47
CA CYS A 10 -0.96 -0.22 1.09
C CYS A 10 0.38 -0.72 0.55
N ASP A 11 1.32 -1.00 1.47
CA ASP A 11 2.68 -1.38 1.16
C ASP A 11 2.90 -2.87 1.40
N ASP A 12 3.48 -3.56 0.43
CA ASP A 12 3.96 -4.93 0.64
C ASP A 12 5.39 -4.90 1.19
N ILE A 13 5.85 -6.01 1.72
CA ILE A 13 7.19 -6.17 2.28
C ILE A 13 8.29 -5.75 1.28
N ARG A 14 8.05 -5.97 0.00
CA ARG A 14 8.98 -5.55 -1.06
C ARG A 14 9.15 -4.04 -1.16
N HIS A 15 8.18 -3.28 -0.65
CA HIS A 15 8.21 -1.82 -0.66
C HIS A 15 8.86 -1.26 0.60
N ILE A 16 9.19 -2.10 1.57
CA ILE A 16 9.77 -1.69 2.85
C ILE A 16 11.29 -1.75 2.73
N PRO A 17 12.01 -0.70 3.15
CA PRO A 17 13.47 -0.70 3.06
C PRO A 17 14.07 -1.70 4.01
N LYS A 18 15.10 -2.40 3.55
CA LYS A 18 15.80 -3.41 4.35
C LYS A 18 17.04 -2.88 5.05
N HIS A 19 17.40 -1.63 4.81
CA HIS A 19 18.65 -1.09 5.29
C HIS A 19 18.51 0.36 5.71
N HIS A 20 19.10 0.71 6.85
CA HIS A 20 19.15 2.06 7.39
C HIS A 20 17.79 2.72 7.60
N GLY A 21 16.72 1.95 7.71
CA GLY A 21 15.39 2.51 7.89
C GLY A 21 14.94 3.44 6.77
N HIS A 22 15.57 3.36 5.61
CA HIS A 22 15.24 4.22 4.48
C HIS A 22 13.85 3.88 3.95
N PRO A 23 12.91 4.82 3.97
CA PRO A 23 11.51 4.50 3.72
C PRO A 23 11.18 4.20 2.26
N THR A 24 12.10 4.41 1.33
CA THR A 24 11.80 4.30 -0.09
C THR A 24 12.68 3.31 -0.85
N ARG A 25 13.49 2.52 -0.15
CA ARG A 25 14.40 1.58 -0.81
C ARG A 25 14.37 0.20 -0.19
N THR A 26 14.28 -0.80 -1.05
CA THR A 26 14.63 -2.17 -0.73
C THR A 26 15.88 -2.55 -1.52
N LYS A 27 16.81 -3.27 -0.90
CA LYS A 27 18.03 -3.73 -1.59
C LYS A 27 17.76 -4.89 -2.54
N SER A 28 16.78 -5.69 -2.25
CA SER A 28 16.46 -6.84 -3.10
C SER A 28 15.47 -6.40 -4.15
N PRO A 29 15.80 -6.54 -5.44
CA PRO A 29 14.82 -6.34 -6.48
C PRO A 29 13.71 -7.35 -6.29
N VAL A 30 12.49 -6.88 -6.36
CA VAL A 30 11.35 -7.78 -6.33
C VAL A 30 11.07 -8.24 -7.74
N GLN A 31 11.27 -9.50 -7.94
CA GLN A 31 11.06 -10.17 -9.22
C GLN A 31 9.71 -10.87 -9.29
N SER A 32 8.95 -10.83 -8.20
CA SER A 32 7.72 -11.61 -8.09
C SER A 32 6.49 -10.73 -8.19
N ASN A 33 5.55 -11.12 -9.02
CA ASN A 33 4.20 -10.54 -9.04
C ASN A 33 3.33 -11.04 -7.89
N ASN A 34 3.87 -11.92 -7.06
CA ASN A 34 3.14 -12.51 -5.96
C ASN A 34 3.17 -11.59 -4.74
N LEU A 35 2.04 -11.48 -4.09
CA LEU A 35 1.91 -10.78 -2.83
C LEU A 35 2.51 -11.61 -1.70
N SER A 36 3.08 -10.94 -0.69
CA SER A 36 3.52 -11.65 0.50
C SER A 36 2.33 -12.19 1.30
N ALA A 37 2.57 -13.21 2.11
CA ALA A 37 1.53 -13.77 2.99
C ALA A 37 1.02 -12.72 3.98
N ASP A 38 1.92 -11.89 4.51
CA ASP A 38 1.55 -10.82 5.44
C ASP A 38 0.67 -9.77 4.76
N PHE A 39 0.96 -9.45 3.50
CA PHE A 39 0.15 -8.50 2.74
C PHE A 39 -1.25 -9.05 2.49
N ILE A 40 -1.36 -10.31 2.12
CA ILE A 40 -2.67 -10.97 1.91
C ILE A 40 -3.47 -10.96 3.21
N GLN A 41 -2.83 -11.24 4.33
CA GLN A 41 -3.47 -11.17 5.63
C GLN A 41 -3.95 -9.74 5.95
N GLY A 42 -3.13 -8.75 5.61
CA GLY A 42 -3.49 -7.34 5.74
C GLY A 42 -4.69 -6.95 4.88
N MET A 43 -4.76 -7.46 3.65
CA MET A 43 -5.92 -7.26 2.77
C MET A 43 -7.20 -7.77 3.41
N GLN A 44 -7.16 -8.98 3.96
CA GLN A 44 -8.30 -9.59 4.65
C GLN A 44 -8.71 -8.78 5.89
N GLY A 45 -7.72 -8.32 6.67
CA GLY A 45 -7.96 -7.49 7.84
C GLY A 45 -8.60 -6.15 7.48
N PHE A 46 -8.14 -5.53 6.42
CA PHE A 46 -8.69 -4.26 5.93
C PHE A 46 -10.14 -4.42 5.47
N GLU A 47 -10.42 -5.47 4.73
CA GLU A 47 -11.78 -5.78 4.29
C GLU A 47 -12.72 -6.03 5.46
N THR A 48 -12.27 -6.78 6.46
CA THR A 48 -13.02 -7.00 7.69
C THR A 48 -13.29 -5.69 8.42
N TRP A 49 -12.29 -4.81 8.49
CA TRP A 49 -12.47 -3.50 9.11
C TRP A 49 -13.49 -2.64 8.36
N LEU A 50 -13.42 -2.60 7.04
CA LEU A 50 -14.40 -1.88 6.22
C LEU A 50 -15.82 -2.39 6.45
N SER A 51 -15.98 -3.71 6.59
CA SER A 51 -17.28 -4.31 6.82
C SER A 51 -17.85 -3.97 8.20
N SER A 52 -16.97 -3.71 9.18
CA SER A 52 -17.36 -3.45 10.57
C SER A 52 -17.49 -1.97 10.91
N HIS A 53 -16.90 -1.09 10.10
CA HIS A 53 -16.81 0.35 10.38
C HIS A 53 -17.34 1.15 9.20
N ASN A 54 -18.45 1.83 9.42
CA ASN A 54 -19.05 2.68 8.39
C ASN A 54 -18.38 4.07 8.38
N LYS A 55 -17.11 4.13 7.99
CA LYS A 55 -16.31 5.34 7.97
C LYS A 55 -15.64 5.53 6.61
N PRO A 56 -15.52 6.76 6.11
CA PRO A 56 -14.76 7.03 4.91
C PRO A 56 -13.26 6.75 5.13
N VAL A 57 -12.63 6.18 4.14
CA VAL A 57 -11.20 5.88 4.16
C VAL A 57 -10.61 6.03 2.77
N THR A 58 -9.37 6.51 2.72
CA THR A 58 -8.57 6.53 1.49
C THR A 58 -7.49 5.48 1.59
N LEU A 59 -7.44 4.57 0.64
CA LEU A 59 -6.39 3.57 0.51
C LEU A 59 -5.40 4.03 -0.54
N PHE A 60 -4.17 4.30 -0.14
CA PHE A 60 -3.09 4.67 -1.05
C PHE A 60 -2.37 3.44 -1.54
N VAL A 61 -2.45 3.20 -2.83
CA VAL A 61 -1.97 1.98 -3.49
C VAL A 61 -0.67 2.26 -4.23
N ILE A 62 0.30 1.37 -4.07
CA ILE A 62 1.52 1.40 -4.86
C ILE A 62 1.21 0.72 -6.20
N ALA A 63 1.49 1.43 -7.31
CA ALA A 63 1.11 0.97 -8.63
C ALA A 63 1.75 -0.37 -9.02
N ASP A 64 2.95 -0.65 -8.52
CA ASP A 64 3.63 -1.93 -8.73
C ASP A 64 2.79 -3.13 -8.24
N SER A 65 1.99 -2.94 -7.21
CA SER A 65 1.10 -4.01 -6.71
C SER A 65 0.01 -4.40 -7.71
N LEU A 66 -0.30 -3.52 -8.66
CA LEU A 66 -1.28 -3.83 -9.71
C LEU A 66 -0.78 -4.87 -10.72
N GLN A 67 0.47 -5.28 -10.65
CA GLN A 67 0.95 -6.42 -11.42
C GLN A 67 0.39 -7.76 -10.91
N SER A 68 -0.11 -7.78 -9.69
CA SER A 68 -0.78 -8.96 -9.14
C SER A 68 -2.26 -8.96 -9.54
N GLN A 69 -2.68 -10.00 -10.25
CA GLN A 69 -4.08 -10.16 -10.61
C GLN A 69 -4.95 -10.32 -9.36
N GLU A 70 -4.46 -11.04 -8.36
CA GLU A 70 -5.15 -11.21 -7.09
C GLU A 70 -5.43 -9.87 -6.41
N PHE A 71 -4.45 -8.98 -6.41
CA PHE A 71 -4.61 -7.64 -5.83
C PHE A 71 -5.60 -6.80 -6.63
N CYS A 72 -5.53 -6.84 -7.95
CA CYS A 72 -6.46 -6.12 -8.81
C CYS A 72 -7.91 -6.58 -8.59
N ASP A 73 -8.12 -7.87 -8.54
CA ASP A 73 -9.46 -8.45 -8.31
C ASP A 73 -10.01 -8.01 -6.95
N TRP A 74 -9.17 -8.04 -5.93
CA TRP A 74 -9.53 -7.58 -4.60
C TRP A 74 -9.92 -6.10 -4.57
N LEU A 75 -9.13 -5.23 -5.22
CA LEU A 75 -9.47 -3.80 -5.31
C LEU A 75 -10.79 -3.56 -6.02
N ILE A 76 -11.04 -4.28 -7.10
CA ILE A 76 -12.30 -4.16 -7.84
C ILE A 76 -13.47 -4.56 -6.94
N ASP A 77 -13.35 -5.64 -6.20
CA ASP A 77 -14.39 -6.09 -5.27
C ASP A 77 -14.61 -5.09 -4.13
N LEU A 78 -13.54 -4.51 -3.59
CA LEU A 78 -13.65 -3.46 -2.58
C LEU A 78 -14.41 -2.23 -3.13
N LEU A 79 -14.07 -1.80 -4.34
CA LEU A 79 -14.72 -0.65 -4.96
C LEU A 79 -16.19 -0.92 -5.23
N LYS A 80 -16.56 -2.14 -5.57
CA LYS A 80 -17.96 -2.51 -5.76
C LYS A 80 -18.74 -2.53 -4.45
N ASN A 81 -18.13 -3.08 -3.39
CA ASN A 81 -18.81 -3.32 -2.12
C ASN A 81 -18.82 -2.09 -1.21
N PHE A 82 -17.84 -1.18 -1.35
CA PHE A 82 -17.65 -0.04 -0.46
C PHE A 82 -17.52 1.30 -1.21
N ALA A 83 -18.13 1.41 -2.38
CA ALA A 83 -18.02 2.58 -3.26
C ALA A 83 -18.44 3.90 -2.58
N ASP A 84 -19.32 3.83 -1.60
CA ASP A 84 -19.84 5.00 -0.90
C ASP A 84 -18.85 5.62 0.08
N ARG A 85 -17.79 4.91 0.47
CA ARG A 85 -16.87 5.39 1.50
C ARG A 85 -15.41 5.05 1.27
N LEU A 86 -15.06 4.32 0.22
CA LEU A 86 -13.68 3.98 -0.12
C LEU A 86 -13.20 4.82 -1.29
N THR A 87 -12.08 5.51 -1.08
CA THR A 87 -11.36 6.23 -2.13
C THR A 87 -10.01 5.56 -2.34
N ILE A 88 -9.61 5.38 -3.59
CA ILE A 88 -8.29 4.86 -3.94
C ILE A 88 -7.40 6.03 -4.35
N GLY A 89 -6.25 6.15 -3.72
CA GLY A 89 -5.21 7.10 -4.08
C GLY A 89 -3.95 6.40 -4.57
N CYS A 90 -3.05 7.15 -5.16
CA CYS A 90 -1.76 6.64 -5.64
C CYS A 90 -0.67 6.90 -4.60
N HIS A 91 0.10 5.85 -4.27
CA HIS A 91 1.25 5.93 -3.38
C HIS A 91 2.55 5.62 -4.13
N GLY A 92 2.69 6.21 -5.32
CA GLY A 92 3.85 6.04 -6.18
C GLY A 92 3.82 4.76 -7.01
N LEU A 93 4.87 4.59 -7.81
CA LEU A 93 5.00 3.45 -8.71
C LEU A 93 5.50 2.20 -7.97
N ASP A 94 6.62 2.34 -7.26
CA ASP A 94 7.30 1.23 -6.60
C ASP A 94 7.88 1.61 -5.23
N HIS A 95 7.38 2.68 -4.65
CA HIS A 95 7.78 3.19 -3.32
C HIS A 95 9.26 3.60 -3.27
N LYS A 96 9.76 4.20 -4.32
CA LYS A 96 11.14 4.68 -4.41
C LYS A 96 11.20 6.19 -4.59
N SER A 97 12.29 6.78 -4.10
CA SER A 97 12.55 8.21 -4.28
C SER A 97 12.74 8.54 -5.76
N TRP A 98 12.21 9.68 -6.18
CA TRP A 98 12.42 10.21 -7.53
C TRP A 98 13.83 10.77 -7.73
N SER A 99 14.48 11.15 -6.63
CA SER A 99 15.85 11.66 -6.66
C SER A 99 16.84 10.57 -6.33
N ALA A 100 18.07 10.69 -6.87
CA ALA A 100 19.16 9.82 -6.46
C ALA A 100 19.37 9.99 -4.94
N TRP A 101 19.46 8.88 -4.24
CA TRP A 101 19.64 8.88 -2.82
C TRP A 101 21.14 8.86 -2.48
N PRO A 102 21.65 9.76 -1.63
CA PRO A 102 23.05 9.72 -1.23
C PRO A 102 23.38 8.43 -0.51
N GLU A 103 24.47 7.77 -0.92
CA GLU A 103 24.87 6.50 -0.32
C GLU A 103 25.14 6.58 1.17
N ASN A 104 25.60 7.74 1.63
CA ASN A 104 25.98 7.99 3.04
C ASN A 104 24.95 8.88 3.74
N SER A 105 23.71 8.81 3.37
CA SER A 105 22.69 9.62 4.01
C SER A 105 22.32 9.04 5.38
N ASP A 106 22.47 9.86 6.42
CA ASP A 106 22.05 9.54 7.79
C ASP A 106 20.62 10.00 8.08
N LEU A 107 19.89 10.42 7.06
CA LEU A 107 18.52 10.95 7.23
C LEU A 107 17.48 9.86 7.41
N PHE A 108 17.84 8.62 7.12
CA PHE A 108 16.87 7.51 7.14
C PHE A 108 17.49 6.26 7.70
#